data_cc7e9883d72f505344f629a90f041d58
#
_entry.id   cc7e9883d72f505344f629a90f041d58
#
_cell.length_a   1.000
_cell.length_b   1.000
_cell.length_c   1.000
_cell.angle_alpha   90.00
_cell.angle_beta   90.00
_cell.angle_gamma   90.00
#
_symmetry.space_group_name_H-M   'P 1'
#
loop_
_entity.id
_entity.type
_entity.pdbx_description
1 polymer ?
#
loop_
_entity_poly.entity_id
_entity_poly.type
_entity_poly.pdbx_seq_one_letter_code
_entity_poly.pdbx_strand_id
1 'polypeptide(L)'
;MIRDRLEDKAFPMKTAFKPHAKAFLAVEAKYAAAASAVDAAEETKRDALAAIGEADDALDAELDAYADVLSNAGLGPRLSPFKPFAKLTVSEVKALAYAKEAEAVRALVAAVAKKSPPANVTKAGAACLAKASAVEKALKAYGKPATAYQKALEQRAALLPDLQKAIKALRIHATSAYADDPATASTLFASPEAVQAPKQRRAPRKAKGEGTQKPVTNGAAPG
;
A
#
# COMPACT_ATOMS: atom_id res chain seq x y z
N MET A 1 18.42 -12.19 -5.21
CA MET A 1 19.12 -11.89 -6.49
C MET A 1 20.65 -11.86 -6.36
N ILE A 2 21.32 -10.76 -5.94
CA ILE A 2 22.79 -10.76 -5.73
C ILE A 2 23.16 -11.71 -4.57
N ARG A 3 22.43 -11.63 -3.45
CA ARG A 3 22.57 -12.50 -2.31
C ARG A 3 22.51 -13.98 -2.69
N ASP A 4 21.44 -14.39 -3.36
CA ASP A 4 21.20 -15.78 -3.72
C ASP A 4 22.35 -16.36 -4.56
N ARG A 5 22.94 -15.52 -5.45
CA ARG A 5 24.12 -15.90 -6.25
C ARG A 5 25.40 -15.98 -5.44
N LEU A 6 25.56 -15.13 -4.44
CA LEU A 6 26.73 -15.19 -3.55
C LEU A 6 26.65 -16.35 -2.55
N GLU A 7 25.44 -16.79 -2.21
CA GLU A 7 25.17 -17.93 -1.34
C GLU A 7 25.09 -19.26 -2.13
N ASP A 8 25.02 -19.19 -3.47
CA ASP A 8 25.05 -20.37 -4.33
C ASP A 8 26.43 -21.08 -4.27
N LYS A 9 26.41 -22.34 -3.88
CA LYS A 9 27.63 -23.18 -3.82
C LYS A 9 28.30 -23.36 -5.16
N ALA A 10 27.56 -23.21 -6.26
CA ALA A 10 28.10 -23.33 -7.63
C ALA A 10 28.83 -22.03 -8.05
N PHE A 11 28.65 -20.90 -7.34
CA PHE A 11 29.36 -19.67 -7.66
C PHE A 11 30.87 -19.82 -7.33
N PRO A 12 31.77 -19.58 -8.30
CA PRO A 12 33.22 -19.80 -8.11
C PRO A 12 33.84 -18.69 -7.26
N MET A 13 33.61 -18.74 -5.96
CA MET A 13 34.02 -17.71 -4.98
C MET A 13 35.54 -17.64 -4.85
N LYS A 14 36.20 -16.67 -5.48
CA LYS A 14 37.64 -16.42 -5.31
C LYS A 14 37.97 -15.95 -3.89
N THR A 15 39.12 -16.38 -3.35
CA THR A 15 39.54 -16.05 -1.99
C THR A 15 39.64 -14.54 -1.76
N ALA A 16 40.19 -13.78 -2.73
CA ALA A 16 40.29 -12.33 -2.67
C ALA A 16 38.93 -11.61 -2.65
N PHE A 17 37.88 -12.23 -3.16
CA PHE A 17 36.53 -11.66 -3.21
C PHE A 17 35.70 -11.94 -1.95
N LYS A 18 35.98 -13.02 -1.23
CA LYS A 18 35.23 -13.45 -0.04
C LYS A 18 34.97 -12.35 0.99
N PRO A 19 35.97 -11.53 1.41
CA PRO A 19 35.72 -10.47 2.40
C PRO A 19 34.71 -9.43 1.93
N HIS A 20 34.74 -9.09 0.64
CA HIS A 20 33.84 -8.10 0.05
C HIS A 20 32.42 -8.63 -0.09
N ALA A 21 32.27 -9.89 -0.47
CA ALA A 21 30.98 -10.58 -0.49
C ALA A 21 30.37 -10.66 0.91
N LYS A 22 31.16 -11.01 1.93
CA LYS A 22 30.71 -11.03 3.33
C LYS A 22 30.28 -9.65 3.82
N ALA A 23 31.04 -8.60 3.50
CA ALA A 23 30.69 -7.23 3.87
C ALA A 23 29.37 -6.78 3.21
N PHE A 24 29.17 -7.08 1.95
CA PHE A 24 27.92 -6.81 1.26
C PHE A 24 26.75 -7.55 1.89
N LEU A 25 26.87 -8.85 2.12
CA LEU A 25 25.82 -9.68 2.74
C LEU A 25 25.41 -9.17 4.12
N ALA A 26 26.34 -8.63 4.90
CA ALA A 26 26.04 -8.05 6.20
C ALA A 26 25.17 -6.77 6.09
N VAL A 27 25.42 -5.93 5.09
CA VAL A 27 24.60 -4.73 4.83
C VAL A 27 23.25 -5.12 4.25
N GLU A 28 23.24 -6.04 3.30
CA GLU A 28 22.02 -6.54 2.66
C GLU A 28 21.08 -7.19 3.67
N ALA A 29 21.59 -7.98 4.60
CA ALA A 29 20.81 -8.60 5.66
C ALA A 29 20.10 -7.57 6.56
N LYS A 30 20.77 -6.45 6.86
CA LYS A 30 20.15 -5.34 7.62
C LYS A 30 19.00 -4.69 6.81
N TYR A 31 19.23 -4.48 5.53
CA TYR A 31 18.21 -3.90 4.66
C TYR A 31 17.01 -4.85 4.48
N ALA A 32 17.27 -6.15 4.29
CA ALA A 32 16.23 -7.16 4.18
C ALA A 32 15.40 -7.28 5.47
N ALA A 33 16.05 -7.23 6.64
CA ALA A 33 15.34 -7.22 7.91
C ALA A 33 14.46 -5.96 8.07
N ALA A 34 14.94 -4.79 7.66
CA ALA A 34 14.15 -3.56 7.68
C ALA A 34 13.00 -3.61 6.66
N ALA A 35 13.17 -4.22 5.50
CA ALA A 35 12.10 -4.44 4.53
C ALA A 35 11.01 -5.35 5.11
N SER A 36 11.39 -6.48 5.71
CA SER A 36 10.45 -7.38 6.38
C SER A 36 9.70 -6.70 7.55
N ALA A 37 10.37 -5.80 8.28
CA ALA A 37 9.71 -5.01 9.32
C ALA A 37 8.67 -4.03 8.75
N VAL A 38 8.89 -3.48 7.55
CA VAL A 38 7.90 -2.66 6.84
C VAL A 38 6.68 -3.50 6.49
N ASP A 39 6.88 -4.69 5.90
CA ASP A 39 5.79 -5.58 5.49
C ASP A 39 4.92 -5.98 6.69
N ALA A 40 5.53 -6.35 7.82
CA ALA A 40 4.82 -6.70 9.04
C ALA A 40 4.05 -5.50 9.64
N ALA A 41 4.65 -4.31 9.62
CA ALA A 41 3.98 -3.10 10.10
C ALA A 41 2.84 -2.65 9.18
N GLU A 42 2.95 -2.87 7.87
CA GLU A 42 1.89 -2.62 6.90
C GLU A 42 0.69 -3.53 7.13
N GLU A 43 0.92 -4.82 7.35
CA GLU A 43 -0.12 -5.79 7.68
C GLU A 43 -0.87 -5.37 8.94
N THR A 44 -0.15 -5.06 10.02
CA THR A 44 -0.76 -4.61 11.29
C THR A 44 -1.57 -3.32 11.11
N LYS A 45 -1.10 -2.38 10.29
CA LYS A 45 -1.82 -1.15 9.96
C LYS A 45 -3.09 -1.44 9.15
N ARG A 46 -3.02 -2.38 8.20
CA ARG A 46 -4.16 -2.80 7.38
C ARG A 46 -5.25 -3.44 8.24
N ASP A 47 -4.86 -4.32 9.17
CA ASP A 47 -5.80 -4.97 10.10
C ASP A 47 -6.49 -3.95 11.01
N ALA A 48 -5.73 -2.97 11.51
CA ALA A 48 -6.32 -1.90 12.32
C ALA A 48 -7.26 -1.00 11.50
N LEU A 49 -7.01 -0.81 10.20
CA LEU A 49 -7.91 -0.08 9.31
C LEU A 49 -9.18 -0.88 9.02
N ALA A 50 -9.07 -2.19 8.82
CA ALA A 50 -10.22 -3.08 8.65
C ALA A 50 -11.13 -3.06 9.88
N ALA A 51 -10.55 -3.05 11.08
CA ALA A 51 -11.33 -2.96 12.33
C ALA A 51 -12.10 -1.63 12.46
N ILE A 52 -11.63 -0.53 11.86
CA ILE A 52 -12.41 0.72 11.77
C ILE A 52 -13.63 0.49 10.87
N GLY A 53 -13.44 -0.09 9.68
CA GLY A 53 -14.54 -0.38 8.76
C GLY A 53 -15.61 -1.28 9.38
N GLU A 54 -15.21 -2.37 10.07
CA GLU A 54 -16.14 -3.25 10.76
C GLU A 54 -16.94 -2.54 11.88
N ALA A 55 -16.28 -1.64 12.62
CA ALA A 55 -16.94 -0.86 13.64
C ALA A 55 -17.93 0.16 13.05
N ASP A 56 -17.59 0.75 11.91
CA ASP A 56 -18.41 1.69 11.15
C ASP A 56 -19.65 1.00 10.56
N ASP A 57 -19.47 -0.13 9.88
CA ASP A 57 -20.57 -0.94 9.35
C ASP A 57 -21.57 -1.33 10.46
N ALA A 58 -21.04 -1.65 11.65
CA ALA A 58 -21.88 -1.97 12.82
C ALA A 58 -22.61 -0.75 13.38
N LEU A 59 -22.03 0.46 13.28
CA LEU A 59 -22.68 1.71 13.63
C LEU A 59 -23.78 2.05 12.62
N ASP A 60 -23.49 1.91 11.35
CA ASP A 60 -24.43 2.13 10.25
C ASP A 60 -25.71 1.29 10.37
N ALA A 61 -25.54 -0.01 10.68
CA ALA A 61 -26.67 -0.91 10.92
C ALA A 61 -27.51 -0.48 12.12
N GLU A 62 -26.85 -0.03 13.19
CA GLU A 62 -27.56 0.44 14.39
C GLU A 62 -28.26 1.79 14.17
N LEU A 63 -27.72 2.68 13.32
CA LEU A 63 -28.35 3.92 12.92
C LEU A 63 -29.65 3.67 12.13
N ASP A 64 -29.66 2.69 11.23
CA ASP A 64 -30.90 2.30 10.52
C ASP A 64 -31.95 1.77 11.51
N ALA A 65 -31.55 0.88 12.42
CA ALA A 65 -32.46 0.37 13.46
C ALA A 65 -32.99 1.49 14.37
N TYR A 66 -32.15 2.47 14.72
CA TYR A 66 -32.56 3.61 15.53
C TYR A 66 -33.53 4.51 14.78
N ALA A 67 -33.31 4.73 13.49
CA ALA A 67 -34.22 5.47 12.63
C ALA A 67 -35.62 4.86 12.59
N ASP A 68 -35.68 3.54 12.46
CA ASP A 68 -36.97 2.79 12.47
C ASP A 68 -37.66 2.90 13.83
N VAL A 69 -36.91 2.78 14.92
CA VAL A 69 -37.50 2.92 16.28
C VAL A 69 -38.03 4.32 16.53
N LEU A 70 -37.33 5.39 16.07
CA LEU A 70 -37.81 6.77 16.17
C LEU A 70 -39.09 7.00 15.37
N SER A 71 -39.15 6.46 14.15
CA SER A 71 -40.31 6.58 13.27
C SER A 71 -41.53 5.85 13.85
N ASN A 72 -41.33 4.64 14.35
CA ASN A 72 -42.39 3.82 14.97
C ASN A 72 -42.90 4.42 16.29
N ALA A 73 -42.06 5.16 17.01
CA ALA A 73 -42.44 5.90 18.20
C ALA A 73 -43.13 7.25 17.90
N GLY A 74 -43.28 7.61 16.62
CA GLY A 74 -43.88 8.89 16.22
C GLY A 74 -43.01 10.13 16.54
N LEU A 75 -41.73 9.93 16.85
CA LEU A 75 -40.81 11.02 17.22
C LEU A 75 -40.17 11.69 16.01
N GLY A 76 -40.19 11.03 14.85
CA GLY A 76 -39.66 11.58 13.61
C GLY A 76 -40.43 11.11 12.39
N PRO A 77 -40.43 11.88 11.27
CA PRO A 77 -41.09 11.47 10.05
C PRO A 77 -40.39 10.25 9.43
N ARG A 78 -41.17 9.32 8.87
CA ARG A 78 -40.66 8.05 8.33
C ARG A 78 -39.50 8.19 7.33
N LEU A 79 -39.54 9.23 6.49
CA LEU A 79 -38.52 9.47 5.45
C LEU A 79 -37.30 10.25 5.96
N SER A 80 -37.36 10.82 7.13
CA SER A 80 -36.28 11.66 7.68
C SER A 80 -36.34 11.68 9.22
N PRO A 81 -36.20 10.54 9.89
CA PRO A 81 -36.44 10.40 11.33
C PRO A 81 -35.50 11.23 12.19
N PHE A 82 -34.31 11.58 11.70
CA PHE A 82 -33.32 12.37 12.42
C PHE A 82 -33.53 13.89 12.30
N LYS A 83 -34.21 14.36 11.25
CA LYS A 83 -34.39 15.80 10.97
C LYS A 83 -34.93 16.63 12.15
N PRO A 84 -35.88 16.15 13.00
CA PRO A 84 -36.34 16.88 14.14
C PRO A 84 -35.27 17.14 15.21
N PHE A 85 -34.17 16.37 15.18
CA PHE A 85 -33.14 16.33 16.23
C PHE A 85 -31.76 16.81 15.75
N ALA A 86 -31.38 16.53 14.45
CA ALA A 86 -30.02 16.70 13.96
C ALA A 86 -30.08 17.29 12.60
N LYS A 87 -30.71 18.10 12.02
CA LYS A 87 -30.69 18.72 10.66
C LYS A 87 -30.12 17.82 9.53
N LEU A 88 -29.72 16.59 9.84
CA LEU A 88 -29.14 15.59 8.95
C LEU A 88 -30.11 14.43 8.77
N THR A 89 -30.10 13.82 7.59
CA THR A 89 -30.74 12.54 7.30
C THR A 89 -29.84 11.39 7.78
N VAL A 90 -30.37 10.17 7.83
CA VAL A 90 -29.59 8.95 8.16
C VAL A 90 -28.40 8.81 7.20
N SER A 91 -28.65 8.94 5.89
CA SER A 91 -27.59 8.83 4.87
C SER A 91 -26.52 9.92 4.98
N GLU A 92 -26.89 11.14 5.37
CA GLU A 92 -25.93 12.22 5.57
C GLU A 92 -25.07 11.99 6.83
N VAL A 93 -25.61 11.37 7.88
CA VAL A 93 -24.82 10.97 9.06
C VAL A 93 -23.80 9.91 8.69
N LYS A 94 -24.23 8.85 8.00
CA LYS A 94 -23.37 7.75 7.53
C LYS A 94 -22.30 8.19 6.52
N ALA A 95 -22.51 9.28 5.80
CA ALA A 95 -21.54 9.85 4.87
C ALA A 95 -20.47 10.73 5.54
N LEU A 96 -20.52 10.93 6.83
CA LEU A 96 -19.52 11.72 7.56
C LEU A 96 -18.22 10.91 7.71
N ALA A 97 -17.10 11.62 7.92
CA ALA A 97 -15.87 10.95 8.34
C ALA A 97 -16.07 10.31 9.72
N TYR A 98 -15.54 9.14 9.95
CA TYR A 98 -15.74 8.29 11.15
C TYR A 98 -15.81 9.03 12.49
N ALA A 99 -14.86 9.94 12.75
CA ALA A 99 -14.84 10.71 13.98
C ALA A 99 -16.03 11.69 14.08
N LYS A 100 -16.42 12.31 12.96
CA LYS A 100 -17.55 13.25 12.89
C LYS A 100 -18.89 12.52 12.96
N GLU A 101 -18.95 11.34 12.41
CA GLU A 101 -20.12 10.48 12.50
C GLU A 101 -20.40 10.09 13.96
N ALA A 102 -19.40 9.59 14.66
CA ALA A 102 -19.53 9.26 16.08
C ALA A 102 -19.98 10.48 16.93
N GLU A 103 -19.45 11.67 16.62
CA GLU A 103 -19.86 12.93 17.26
C GLU A 103 -21.32 13.27 16.93
N ALA A 104 -21.72 13.17 15.66
CA ALA A 104 -23.09 13.45 15.22
C ALA A 104 -24.10 12.50 15.87
N VAL A 105 -23.76 11.20 16.01
CA VAL A 105 -24.58 10.23 16.71
C VAL A 105 -24.76 10.58 18.19
N ARG A 106 -23.70 10.99 18.87
CA ARG A 106 -23.79 11.48 20.26
C ARG A 106 -24.73 12.68 20.40
N ALA A 107 -24.58 13.66 19.51
CA ALA A 107 -25.43 14.84 19.49
C ALA A 107 -26.89 14.49 19.20
N LEU A 108 -27.14 13.59 18.24
CA LEU A 108 -28.48 13.09 17.90
C LEU A 108 -29.16 12.41 19.10
N VAL A 109 -28.50 11.44 19.73
CA VAL A 109 -29.06 10.71 20.86
C VAL A 109 -29.31 11.65 22.04
N ALA A 110 -28.41 12.60 22.30
CA ALA A 110 -28.62 13.62 23.34
C ALA A 110 -29.81 14.53 23.05
N ALA A 111 -30.04 14.90 21.77
CA ALA A 111 -31.18 15.71 21.36
C ALA A 111 -32.50 14.95 21.51
N VAL A 112 -32.53 13.66 21.18
CA VAL A 112 -33.69 12.78 21.38
C VAL A 112 -34.01 12.62 22.86
N ALA A 113 -33.01 12.40 23.71
CA ALA A 113 -33.19 12.23 25.17
C ALA A 113 -33.90 13.43 25.82
N LYS A 114 -33.72 14.66 25.31
CA LYS A 114 -34.42 15.88 25.80
C LYS A 114 -35.95 15.85 25.61
N LYS A 115 -36.45 14.93 24.77
CA LYS A 115 -37.90 14.78 24.51
C LYS A 115 -38.56 13.73 25.38
N SER A 116 -37.86 13.19 26.41
CA SER A 116 -38.35 12.15 27.29
C SER A 116 -38.92 10.95 26.52
N PRO A 117 -38.11 10.30 25.65
CA PRO A 117 -38.57 9.27 24.75
C PRO A 117 -38.98 7.99 25.48
N PRO A 118 -39.79 7.12 24.84
CA PRO A 118 -40.12 5.80 25.38
C PRO A 118 -38.86 4.93 25.63
N ALA A 119 -39.00 3.92 26.53
CA ALA A 119 -37.87 3.10 26.92
C ALA A 119 -37.17 2.34 25.76
N ASN A 120 -37.93 1.90 24.75
CA ASN A 120 -37.38 1.28 23.54
C ASN A 120 -36.49 2.23 22.74
N VAL A 121 -36.85 3.50 22.63
CA VAL A 121 -36.05 4.55 21.94
C VAL A 121 -34.78 4.83 22.75
N THR A 122 -34.89 4.96 24.06
CA THR A 122 -33.72 5.14 24.94
C THR A 122 -32.75 3.97 24.83
N LYS A 123 -33.25 2.72 24.80
CA LYS A 123 -32.41 1.54 24.60
C LYS A 123 -31.72 1.52 23.25
N ALA A 124 -32.41 1.82 22.15
CA ALA A 124 -31.83 1.90 20.82
C ALA A 124 -30.77 3.02 20.72
N GLY A 125 -31.04 4.20 21.30
CA GLY A 125 -30.06 5.26 21.41
C GLY A 125 -28.78 4.87 22.16
N ALA A 126 -28.93 4.10 23.26
CA ALA A 126 -27.78 3.58 24.00
C ALA A 126 -26.96 2.58 23.16
N ALA A 127 -27.61 1.76 22.33
CA ALA A 127 -26.93 0.86 21.40
C ALA A 127 -26.11 1.62 20.35
N CYS A 128 -26.67 2.68 19.73
CA CYS A 128 -25.92 3.58 18.84
C CYS A 128 -24.71 4.21 19.53
N LEU A 129 -24.84 4.69 20.77
CA LEU A 129 -23.73 5.25 21.52
C LEU A 129 -22.62 4.24 21.80
N ALA A 130 -22.96 2.98 22.04
CA ALA A 130 -22.02 1.90 22.23
C ALA A 130 -21.22 1.64 20.93
N LYS A 131 -21.89 1.65 19.76
CA LYS A 131 -21.25 1.48 18.45
C LYS A 131 -20.39 2.69 18.08
N ALA A 132 -20.88 3.92 18.30
CA ALA A 132 -20.08 5.13 18.12
C ALA A 132 -18.79 5.11 18.97
N SER A 133 -18.88 4.62 20.21
CA SER A 133 -17.71 4.45 21.08
C SER A 133 -16.75 3.37 20.56
N ALA A 134 -17.26 2.32 19.90
CA ALA A 134 -16.42 1.31 19.26
C ALA A 134 -15.63 1.88 18.10
N VAL A 135 -16.24 2.71 17.23
CA VAL A 135 -15.56 3.42 16.14
C VAL A 135 -14.44 4.31 16.69
N GLU A 136 -14.73 5.13 17.71
CA GLU A 136 -13.71 5.99 18.34
C GLU A 136 -12.54 5.19 18.91
N LYS A 137 -12.84 4.04 19.53
CA LYS A 137 -11.82 3.13 20.07
C LYS A 137 -10.95 2.53 18.96
N ALA A 138 -11.56 2.12 17.85
CA ALA A 138 -10.86 1.60 16.70
C ALA A 138 -9.96 2.68 16.06
N LEU A 139 -10.45 3.90 15.88
CA LEU A 139 -9.68 5.05 15.40
C LEU A 139 -8.46 5.34 16.28
N LYS A 140 -8.64 5.32 17.60
CA LYS A 140 -7.54 5.50 18.56
C LYS A 140 -6.53 4.36 18.48
N ALA A 141 -7.00 3.13 18.31
CA ALA A 141 -6.14 1.95 18.19
C ALA A 141 -5.30 2.00 16.90
N TYR A 142 -5.82 2.53 15.80
CA TYR A 142 -5.11 2.69 14.52
C TYR A 142 -3.87 3.59 14.61
N GLY A 143 -3.85 4.56 15.51
CA GLY A 143 -2.75 5.53 15.62
C GLY A 143 -1.37 4.89 15.83
N LYS A 144 -1.29 3.84 16.66
CA LYS A 144 -0.01 3.13 16.93
C LYS A 144 0.50 2.35 15.71
N PRO A 145 -0.30 1.49 15.05
CA PRO A 145 0.08 0.84 13.80
C PRO A 145 0.51 1.81 12.70
N ALA A 146 -0.22 2.90 12.50
CA ALA A 146 0.12 3.91 11.51
C ALA A 146 1.49 4.53 11.76
N THR A 147 1.78 4.89 13.03
CA THR A 147 3.09 5.44 13.43
C THR A 147 4.20 4.40 13.30
N ALA A 148 3.94 3.14 13.66
CA ALA A 148 4.91 2.05 13.53
C ALA A 148 5.29 1.79 12.07
N TYR A 149 4.32 1.79 11.16
CA TYR A 149 4.55 1.66 9.73
C TYR A 149 5.41 2.80 9.19
N GLN A 150 5.08 4.05 9.52
CA GLN A 150 5.87 5.21 9.11
C GLN A 150 7.32 5.11 9.59
N LYS A 151 7.52 4.74 10.86
CA LYS A 151 8.86 4.55 11.43
C LYS A 151 9.64 3.43 10.73
N ALA A 152 8.99 2.33 10.39
CA ALA A 152 9.62 1.24 9.65
C ALA A 152 10.06 1.67 8.24
N LEU A 153 9.23 2.46 7.54
CA LEU A 153 9.59 3.06 6.24
C LEU A 153 10.83 3.96 6.35
N GLU A 154 10.89 4.82 7.36
CA GLU A 154 12.03 5.71 7.60
C GLU A 154 13.31 4.92 7.91
N GLN A 155 13.22 3.87 8.73
CA GLN A 155 14.35 3.00 9.04
C GLN A 155 14.88 2.28 7.80
N ARG A 156 13.99 1.74 6.94
CA ARG A 156 14.40 1.14 5.66
C ARG A 156 15.04 2.16 4.73
N ALA A 157 14.46 3.34 4.62
CA ALA A 157 14.99 4.42 3.77
C ALA A 157 16.39 4.87 4.22
N ALA A 158 16.64 4.95 5.53
CA ALA A 158 17.95 5.31 6.08
C ALA A 158 19.05 4.30 5.73
N LEU A 159 18.72 3.03 5.50
CA LEU A 159 19.69 1.99 5.10
C LEU A 159 19.98 1.97 3.59
N LEU A 160 19.19 2.62 2.76
CA LEU A 160 19.33 2.59 1.31
C LEU A 160 20.67 3.14 0.80
N PRO A 161 21.22 4.27 1.32
CA PRO A 161 22.53 4.75 0.91
C PRO A 161 23.67 3.77 1.20
N ASP A 162 23.61 3.08 2.34
CA ASP A 162 24.63 2.09 2.71
C ASP A 162 24.54 0.86 1.79
N LEU A 163 23.34 0.40 1.46
CA LEU A 163 23.15 -0.68 0.50
C LEU A 163 23.67 -0.30 -0.88
N GLN A 164 23.37 0.91 -1.36
CA GLN A 164 23.88 1.40 -2.65
C GLN A 164 25.40 1.47 -2.67
N LYS A 165 26.02 1.96 -1.58
CA LYS A 165 27.49 2.00 -1.42
C LYS A 165 28.07 0.59 -1.42
N ALA A 166 27.43 -0.35 -0.69
CA ALA A 166 27.87 -1.75 -0.65
C ALA A 166 27.78 -2.42 -2.01
N ILE A 167 26.73 -2.19 -2.79
CA ILE A 167 26.59 -2.69 -4.18
C ILE A 167 27.69 -2.13 -5.08
N LYS A 168 27.99 -0.83 -5.01
CA LYS A 168 29.07 -0.21 -5.78
C LYS A 168 30.42 -0.84 -5.44
N ALA A 169 30.73 -0.96 -4.15
CA ALA A 169 31.97 -1.57 -3.68
C ALA A 169 32.08 -3.02 -4.15
N LEU A 170 31.00 -3.81 -3.99
CA LEU A 170 30.97 -5.19 -4.44
C LEU A 170 31.24 -5.30 -5.94
N ARG A 171 30.67 -4.41 -6.76
CA ARG A 171 30.88 -4.38 -8.21
C ARG A 171 32.35 -4.13 -8.57
N ILE A 172 32.98 -3.14 -7.93
CA ILE A 172 34.40 -2.81 -8.15
C ILE A 172 35.28 -4.02 -7.80
N HIS A 173 35.04 -4.63 -6.62
CA HIS A 173 35.83 -5.78 -6.19
C HIS A 173 35.58 -7.04 -7.01
N ALA A 174 34.35 -7.26 -7.51
CA ALA A 174 34.05 -8.36 -8.42
C ALA A 174 34.78 -8.17 -9.75
N THR A 175 34.74 -6.98 -10.34
CA THR A 175 35.47 -6.68 -11.58
C THR A 175 36.98 -6.91 -11.43
N SER A 176 37.57 -6.51 -10.31
CA SER A 176 38.99 -6.73 -10.03
C SER A 176 39.32 -8.21 -9.77
N ALA A 177 38.54 -8.89 -8.95
CA ALA A 177 38.80 -10.29 -8.58
C ALA A 177 38.61 -11.28 -9.75
N TYR A 178 37.71 -10.96 -10.69
CA TYR A 178 37.40 -11.78 -11.86
C TYR A 178 37.83 -11.10 -13.17
N ALA A 179 38.96 -10.36 -13.14
CA ALA A 179 39.49 -9.69 -14.33
C ALA A 179 39.84 -10.69 -15.46
N ASP A 180 40.20 -11.91 -15.11
CA ASP A 180 40.44 -13.05 -16.00
C ASP A 180 39.16 -13.75 -16.48
N ASP A 181 38.02 -13.51 -15.83
CA ASP A 181 36.70 -14.06 -16.19
C ASP A 181 35.59 -13.03 -15.97
N PRO A 182 35.50 -12.00 -16.84
CA PRO A 182 34.50 -10.94 -16.73
C PRO A 182 33.05 -11.45 -16.83
N ALA A 183 32.83 -12.63 -17.43
CA ALA A 183 31.50 -13.21 -17.54
C ALA A 183 30.96 -13.60 -16.14
N THR A 184 31.77 -14.23 -15.30
CA THR A 184 31.42 -14.55 -13.92
C THR A 184 31.12 -13.29 -13.11
N ALA A 185 31.92 -12.21 -13.24
CA ALA A 185 31.63 -10.94 -12.57
C ALA A 185 30.28 -10.35 -13.01
N SER A 186 29.97 -10.42 -14.31
CA SER A 186 28.71 -9.87 -14.85
C SER A 186 27.47 -10.65 -14.40
N THR A 187 27.57 -11.97 -14.20
CA THR A 187 26.44 -12.78 -13.74
C THR A 187 25.93 -12.37 -12.38
N LEU A 188 26.79 -11.87 -11.48
CA LEU A 188 26.38 -11.39 -10.15
C LEU A 188 25.34 -10.24 -10.24
N PHE A 189 25.44 -9.41 -11.27
CA PHE A 189 24.64 -8.18 -11.39
C PHE A 189 23.61 -8.24 -12.51
N ALA A 190 23.53 -9.35 -13.26
CA ALA A 190 22.54 -9.52 -14.31
C ALA A 190 21.12 -9.58 -13.74
N SER A 191 20.14 -8.99 -14.43
CA SER A 191 18.74 -9.19 -14.09
C SER A 191 18.31 -10.63 -14.36
N PRO A 192 17.30 -11.18 -13.64
CA PRO A 192 16.79 -12.52 -13.89
C PRO A 192 16.37 -12.74 -15.36
N GLU A 193 15.79 -11.71 -15.98
CA GLU A 193 15.34 -11.72 -17.36
C GLU A 193 16.50 -11.78 -18.37
N ALA A 194 17.63 -11.14 -18.05
CA ALA A 194 18.82 -11.15 -18.91
C ALA A 194 19.52 -12.51 -18.94
N VAL A 195 19.33 -13.33 -17.90
CA VAL A 195 19.92 -14.70 -17.82
C VAL A 195 19.07 -15.71 -18.60
N GLN A 196 17.76 -15.47 -18.74
CA GLN A 196 16.84 -16.38 -19.43
C GLN A 196 16.65 -16.04 -20.92
N ALA A 197 17.04 -14.86 -21.37
CA ALA A 197 16.93 -14.50 -22.78
C ALA A 197 17.94 -15.34 -23.61
N PRO A 198 17.48 -16.20 -24.52
CA PRO A 198 18.41 -16.85 -25.45
C PRO A 198 19.12 -15.75 -26.24
N LYS A 199 20.46 -15.85 -26.34
CA LYS A 199 21.25 -14.94 -27.17
C LYS A 199 20.67 -14.95 -28.59
N GLN A 200 19.79 -14.02 -28.91
CA GLN A 200 19.38 -13.80 -30.29
C GLN A 200 20.64 -13.46 -31.08
N ARG A 201 21.14 -14.46 -31.86
CA ARG A 201 22.13 -14.23 -32.88
C ARG A 201 21.59 -13.12 -33.78
N ARG A 202 22.19 -11.93 -33.70
CA ARG A 202 21.93 -10.86 -34.65
C ARG A 202 22.13 -11.45 -36.04
N ALA A 203 21.05 -11.55 -36.80
CA ALA A 203 21.11 -11.90 -38.20
C ALA A 203 22.02 -10.89 -38.90
N PRO A 204 22.89 -11.33 -39.82
CA PRO A 204 23.78 -10.41 -40.55
C PRO A 204 22.92 -9.40 -41.28
N ARG A 205 23.22 -8.11 -41.07
CA ARG A 205 22.59 -6.99 -41.77
C ARG A 205 22.79 -7.19 -43.27
N LYS A 206 21.72 -7.50 -43.98
CA LYS A 206 21.74 -7.52 -45.47
C LYS A 206 22.14 -6.12 -45.91
N ALA A 207 23.23 -6.06 -46.72
CA ALA A 207 23.68 -4.87 -47.38
C ALA A 207 22.55 -4.31 -48.24
N LYS A 208 22.27 -3.03 -48.07
CA LYS A 208 21.27 -2.28 -48.84
C LYS A 208 21.82 -2.12 -50.25
N GLY A 209 21.33 -2.93 -51.22
CA GLY A 209 21.63 -2.81 -52.64
C GLY A 209 21.11 -1.49 -53.17
N GLU A 210 21.95 -0.90 -53.99
CA GLU A 210 21.69 0.32 -54.77
C GLU A 210 20.51 0.18 -55.73
N GLY A 211 19.83 1.31 -55.93
CA GLY A 211 19.34 1.77 -57.21
C GLY A 211 18.06 1.21 -57.73
N THR A 212 17.05 2.05 -57.76
CA THR A 212 16.34 2.34 -59.01
C THR A 212 15.49 3.61 -58.82
N GLN A 213 15.90 4.66 -59.55
CA GLN A 213 15.09 5.86 -59.81
C GLN A 213 13.86 5.45 -60.61
N LYS A 214 12.69 5.94 -60.22
CA LYS A 214 11.49 5.97 -61.09
C LYS A 214 11.23 7.40 -61.57
N PRO A 215 10.85 7.55 -62.86
CA PRO A 215 10.70 8.84 -63.45
C PRO A 215 9.44 9.59 -63.03
N VAL A 216 9.56 10.88 -62.97
CA VAL A 216 8.49 11.87 -62.80
C VAL A 216 7.61 11.89 -64.05
N THR A 217 6.32 11.69 -63.89
CA THR A 217 5.32 12.07 -64.93
C THR A 217 4.46 13.18 -64.36
N ASN A 218 4.63 14.36 -64.94
CA ASN A 218 3.68 15.46 -64.88
C ASN A 218 2.36 15.08 -65.56
N GLY A 219 1.26 15.34 -64.94
CA GLY A 219 -0.10 15.22 -65.50
C GLY A 219 -0.98 16.34 -64.97
N ALA A 220 -1.21 17.29 -65.85
CA ALA A 220 -2.01 18.49 -65.70
C ALA A 220 -3.47 18.24 -65.26
N ALA A 221 -4.04 19.25 -64.60
CA ALA A 221 -5.48 19.52 -64.51
C ALA A 221 -6.09 19.84 -65.93
N PRO A 222 -7.38 19.79 -66.18
CA PRO A 222 -8.35 20.74 -65.60
C PRO A 222 -9.77 20.20 -65.44
N GLY A 223 -10.63 21.01 -64.81
CA GLY A 223 -12.07 20.86 -64.84
C GLY A 223 -12.72 21.32 -63.55
#